data_ea4303ad2457b4e9326544742dd8eae3
#
_entry.id   ea4303ad2457b4e9326544742dd8eae3
#
_cell.length_a   1.000
_cell.length_b   1.000
_cell.length_c   1.000
_cell.angle_alpha   90.00
_cell.angle_beta   90.00
_cell.angle_gamma   90.00
#
_symmetry.space_group_name_H-M   'P 1'
#
loop_
_entity.id
_entity.type
_entity.pdbx_description
1 polymer ?
#
loop_
_entity_poly.entity_id
_entity_poly.type
_entity_poly.pdbx_seq_one_letter_code
_entity_poly.pdbx_strand_id
1 'polypeptide(L)'
;MEFGIFGVGDLTPDPVSGTRVSEYERIKAITRIAVHAEQAGFDVFAIGEHHNPPFVSGSDSTLLAYVAAQTSRITLSTSTTLITTNDPVKIAEDFAMLQHLADGRVDIMLGRGNTAEVYPWFGQDIREGIPLAVENYALLRKLWDEEVVDWSGRFRTPLHNFTSIPRPLDGKPPAVWHGSIRSPEIAEQAARYGDGFFVNNLFMTTEYFAQYVNYYRERWEAHGHGASETAIVGAGATLYVRPNSQDAFREYAPYYYAHPVLSSSGPLEDAAVVTGATVGSPAQVVDKVLSFREHFGAYQRQLFGMDQGGLPEATVHEMIDLVGAEVLPVLRRETDDAGEQASAAAESTGSGAERPVAL
;
A
#
# COMPACT_ATOMS: atom_id res chain seq x y z
N MET A 1 -8.74 -9.12 -8.38
CA MET A 1 -8.29 -7.92 -7.63
C MET A 1 -7.95 -8.33 -6.21
N GLU A 2 -6.86 -7.78 -5.61
CA GLU A 2 -6.46 -8.07 -4.21
C GLU A 2 -7.06 -7.05 -3.25
N PHE A 3 -7.49 -7.53 -2.09
CA PHE A 3 -8.02 -6.72 -1.00
C PHE A 3 -7.20 -6.92 0.27
N GLY A 4 -6.78 -5.83 0.90
CA GLY A 4 -5.92 -5.92 2.07
C GLY A 4 -6.23 -4.87 3.13
N ILE A 5 -5.56 -5.02 4.26
CA ILE A 5 -5.58 -4.07 5.36
C ILE A 5 -4.20 -3.42 5.45
N PHE A 6 -4.17 -2.12 5.72
CA PHE A 6 -2.95 -1.46 6.12
C PHE A 6 -3.11 -0.78 7.48
N GLY A 7 -2.05 -0.81 8.26
CA GLY A 7 -1.92 -0.09 9.52
C GLY A 7 -0.70 0.82 9.51
N VAL A 8 -0.69 1.82 10.37
CA VAL A 8 0.46 2.74 10.56
C VAL A 8 1.14 2.54 11.92
N GLY A 9 0.61 1.63 12.72
CA GLY A 9 1.17 1.32 14.04
C GLY A 9 1.08 2.47 15.05
N ASP A 10 0.05 3.31 14.98
CA ASP A 10 -0.13 4.41 15.90
C ASP A 10 -0.54 3.94 17.30
N LEU A 11 -0.07 4.65 18.32
CA LEU A 11 -0.37 4.47 19.74
C LEU A 11 -1.22 5.63 20.26
N THR A 12 -2.21 6.02 19.48
CA THR A 12 -3.13 7.10 19.82
C THR A 12 -4.10 6.65 20.90
N PRO A 13 -4.39 7.48 21.92
CA PRO A 13 -5.47 7.17 22.85
C PRO A 13 -6.82 7.10 22.15
N ASP A 14 -7.68 6.20 22.59
CA ASP A 14 -9.08 6.19 22.16
C ASP A 14 -9.75 7.53 22.50
N PRO A 15 -10.19 8.31 21.51
CA PRO A 15 -10.78 9.63 21.74
C PRO A 15 -12.13 9.58 22.47
N VAL A 16 -12.78 8.43 22.54
CA VAL A 16 -14.08 8.24 23.21
C VAL A 16 -13.90 7.91 24.69
N SER A 17 -13.04 6.96 24.99
CA SER A 17 -12.83 6.47 26.37
C SER A 17 -11.62 7.11 27.06
N GLY A 18 -10.71 7.71 26.33
CA GLY A 18 -9.41 8.16 26.81
C GLY A 18 -8.42 7.04 27.12
N THR A 19 -8.77 5.80 26.83
CA THR A 19 -7.94 4.62 27.12
C THR A 19 -6.65 4.67 26.29
N ARG A 20 -5.53 4.40 26.95
CA ARG A 20 -4.22 4.18 26.30
C ARG A 20 -3.82 2.73 26.50
N VAL A 21 -3.50 2.06 25.42
CA VAL A 21 -2.85 0.74 25.47
C VAL A 21 -1.33 0.91 25.62
N SER A 22 -0.65 -0.11 26.14
CA SER A 22 0.82 -0.13 26.17
C SER A 22 1.40 -0.43 24.78
N GLU A 23 2.67 -0.09 24.55
CA GLU A 23 3.40 -0.48 23.34
C GLU A 23 3.36 -2.00 23.13
N TYR A 24 3.53 -2.77 24.20
CA TYR A 24 3.44 -4.23 24.16
C TYR A 24 2.07 -4.69 23.62
N GLU A 25 0.99 -4.19 24.18
CA GLU A 25 -0.37 -4.56 23.76
C GLU A 25 -0.64 -4.13 22.33
N ARG A 26 -0.22 -2.93 21.95
CA ARG A 26 -0.38 -2.41 20.59
C ARG A 26 0.34 -3.24 19.55
N ILE A 27 1.63 -3.57 19.78
CA ILE A 27 2.40 -4.44 18.89
C ILE A 27 1.74 -5.82 18.75
N LYS A 28 1.26 -6.39 19.86
CA LYS A 28 0.55 -7.67 19.83
C LYS A 28 -0.81 -7.59 19.14
N ALA A 29 -1.54 -6.47 19.29
CA ALA A 29 -2.80 -6.24 18.58
C ALA A 29 -2.58 -6.21 17.06
N ILE A 30 -1.56 -5.49 16.58
CA ILE A 30 -1.22 -5.44 15.14
C ILE A 30 -1.00 -6.85 14.57
N THR A 31 -0.30 -7.71 15.31
CA THR A 31 -0.07 -9.09 14.84
C THR A 31 -1.35 -9.93 14.86
N ARG A 32 -2.22 -9.78 15.86
CA ARG A 32 -3.52 -10.48 15.91
C ARG A 32 -4.46 -10.01 14.79
N ILE A 33 -4.46 -8.71 14.48
CA ILE A 33 -5.22 -8.14 13.36
C ILE A 33 -4.78 -8.76 12.04
N ALA A 34 -3.47 -8.90 11.80
CA ALA A 34 -2.95 -9.54 10.58
C ALA A 34 -3.40 -11.00 10.45
N VAL A 35 -3.32 -11.77 11.53
CA VAL A 35 -3.79 -13.17 11.56
C VAL A 35 -5.29 -13.25 11.34
N HIS A 36 -6.06 -12.37 11.96
CA HIS A 36 -7.51 -12.33 11.80
C HIS A 36 -7.92 -11.93 10.37
N ALA A 37 -7.20 -10.98 9.75
CA ALA A 37 -7.41 -10.61 8.36
C ALA A 37 -7.23 -11.81 7.40
N GLU A 38 -6.19 -12.63 7.60
CA GLU A 38 -6.02 -13.87 6.83
C GLU A 38 -7.21 -14.82 7.01
N GLN A 39 -7.70 -14.99 8.23
CA GLN A 39 -8.83 -15.85 8.54
C GLN A 39 -10.13 -15.37 7.90
N ALA A 40 -10.33 -14.06 7.86
CA ALA A 40 -11.48 -13.41 7.22
C ALA A 40 -11.39 -13.35 5.68
N GLY A 41 -10.28 -13.80 5.10
CA GLY A 41 -10.12 -13.92 3.64
C GLY A 41 -9.51 -12.71 2.95
N PHE A 42 -8.84 -11.81 3.66
CA PHE A 42 -8.04 -10.77 3.03
C PHE A 42 -6.79 -11.35 2.35
N ASP A 43 -6.35 -10.70 1.29
CA ASP A 43 -5.23 -11.12 0.46
C ASP A 43 -3.90 -10.50 0.91
N VAL A 44 -3.93 -9.29 1.50
CA VAL A 44 -2.74 -8.51 1.86
C VAL A 44 -2.88 -7.91 3.25
N PHE A 45 -1.80 -7.98 4.02
CA PHE A 45 -1.59 -7.20 5.24
C PHE A 45 -0.36 -6.31 5.06
N ALA A 46 -0.52 -5.00 5.29
CA ALA A 46 0.56 -4.04 5.16
C ALA A 46 0.74 -3.22 6.44
N ILE A 47 1.99 -2.89 6.77
CA ILE A 47 2.34 -2.02 7.89
C ILE A 47 3.27 -0.89 7.44
N GLY A 48 2.98 0.33 7.88
CA GLY A 48 3.80 1.51 7.59
C GLY A 48 4.89 1.73 8.60
N GLU A 49 6.08 2.12 8.13
CA GLU A 49 7.21 2.51 8.96
C GLU A 49 7.07 3.96 9.42
N HIS A 50 7.13 4.16 10.73
CA HIS A 50 7.15 5.48 11.36
C HIS A 50 8.12 5.50 12.53
N HIS A 51 8.89 6.60 12.67
CA HIS A 51 9.90 6.75 13.73
C HIS A 51 9.55 7.80 14.77
N ASN A 52 8.59 8.66 14.49
CA ASN A 52 8.14 9.68 15.44
C ASN A 52 6.99 9.18 16.32
N PRO A 53 6.86 9.63 17.57
CA PRO A 53 5.63 9.41 18.35
C PRO A 53 4.39 9.94 17.61
N PRO A 54 3.23 9.30 17.73
CA PRO A 54 2.93 8.16 18.62
C PRO A 54 3.02 6.77 17.96
N PHE A 55 3.91 6.54 17.02
CA PHE A 55 3.98 5.29 16.28
C PHE A 55 4.93 4.28 16.91
N VAL A 56 4.59 2.97 16.82
CA VAL A 56 5.40 1.84 17.34
C VAL A 56 6.01 0.98 16.22
N SER A 57 5.78 1.32 14.97
CA SER A 57 6.14 0.52 13.78
C SER A 57 7.47 0.96 13.13
N GLY A 58 8.49 1.26 13.93
CA GLY A 58 9.81 1.68 13.44
C GLY A 58 10.66 0.55 12.80
N SER A 59 10.16 -0.69 12.76
CA SER A 59 10.80 -1.84 12.11
C SER A 59 9.73 -2.76 11.51
N ASP A 60 9.31 -2.43 10.33
CA ASP A 60 8.28 -3.15 9.58
C ASP A 60 8.71 -4.59 9.25
N SER A 61 9.94 -4.80 8.77
CA SER A 61 10.47 -6.13 8.45
C SER A 61 10.47 -7.08 9.66
N THR A 62 10.82 -6.58 10.86
CA THR A 62 10.78 -7.36 12.09
C THR A 62 9.35 -7.77 12.45
N LEU A 63 8.39 -6.84 12.35
CA LEU A 63 7.00 -7.10 12.66
C LEU A 63 6.40 -8.09 11.66
N LEU A 64 6.65 -7.89 10.37
CA LEU A 64 6.19 -8.78 9.30
C LEU A 64 6.79 -10.19 9.42
N ALA A 65 8.05 -10.34 9.85
CA ALA A 65 8.64 -11.66 10.10
C ALA A 65 7.90 -12.40 11.23
N TYR A 66 7.47 -11.70 12.29
CA TYR A 66 6.67 -12.29 13.34
C TYR A 66 5.26 -12.67 12.87
N VAL A 67 4.64 -11.88 11.98
CA VAL A 67 3.37 -12.21 11.33
C VAL A 67 3.53 -13.40 10.39
N ALA A 68 4.62 -13.48 9.61
CA ALA A 68 4.92 -14.58 8.70
C ALA A 68 4.86 -15.95 9.40
N ALA A 69 5.39 -16.01 10.63
CA ALA A 69 5.40 -17.22 11.45
C ALA A 69 4.01 -17.67 11.93
N GLN A 70 2.98 -16.84 11.77
CA GLN A 70 1.61 -17.10 12.26
C GLN A 70 0.58 -17.17 11.14
N THR A 71 0.99 -16.93 9.90
CA THR A 71 0.14 -16.88 8.71
C THR A 71 0.67 -17.81 7.63
N SER A 72 -0.16 -18.16 6.66
CA SER A 72 0.21 -19.14 5.61
C SER A 72 -0.19 -18.75 4.19
N ARG A 73 -1.04 -17.72 4.03
CA ARG A 73 -1.59 -17.33 2.72
C ARG A 73 -1.46 -15.84 2.44
N ILE A 74 -1.72 -14.99 3.46
CA ILE A 74 -1.76 -13.55 3.29
C ILE A 74 -0.40 -13.02 2.81
N THR A 75 -0.40 -12.15 1.82
CA THR A 75 0.79 -11.43 1.37
C THR A 75 1.16 -10.39 2.42
N LEU A 76 2.43 -10.37 2.80
CA LEU A 76 3.00 -9.42 3.75
C LEU A 76 3.61 -8.27 2.98
N SER A 77 3.11 -7.07 3.22
CA SER A 77 3.50 -5.85 2.51
C SER A 77 3.87 -4.73 3.48
N THR A 78 4.39 -3.66 2.96
CA THR A 78 4.60 -2.43 3.73
C THR A 78 3.71 -1.30 3.22
N SER A 79 3.54 -0.24 4.05
CA SER A 79 2.66 0.87 3.71
C SER A 79 3.06 2.20 4.40
N THR A 80 4.34 2.62 4.26
CA THR A 80 5.42 2.18 3.37
C THR A 80 6.71 1.91 4.17
N THR A 81 7.67 1.16 3.63
CA THR A 81 9.07 1.22 4.09
C THR A 81 9.71 2.52 3.61
N LEU A 82 10.37 3.24 4.51
CA LEU A 82 10.96 4.54 4.19
C LEU A 82 12.35 4.39 3.58
N ILE A 83 12.44 4.46 2.26
CA ILE A 83 13.71 4.30 1.54
C ILE A 83 14.73 5.41 1.81
N THR A 84 14.31 6.50 2.44
CA THR A 84 15.17 7.66 2.77
C THR A 84 15.81 7.57 4.17
N THR A 85 15.25 6.76 5.06
CA THR A 85 15.76 6.55 6.42
C THR A 85 16.50 5.21 6.57
N ASN A 86 16.35 4.31 5.58
CA ASN A 86 17.01 3.02 5.54
C ASN A 86 18.14 3.00 4.50
N ASP A 87 19.21 2.26 4.79
CA ASP A 87 20.24 1.96 3.79
C ASP A 87 19.70 0.92 2.79
N PRO A 88 19.88 1.11 1.48
CA PRO A 88 19.43 0.15 0.46
C PRO A 88 19.98 -1.26 0.64
N VAL A 89 21.20 -1.42 1.17
CA VAL A 89 21.77 -2.74 1.51
C VAL A 89 20.92 -3.40 2.58
N LYS A 90 20.56 -2.65 3.63
CA LYS A 90 19.74 -3.18 4.72
C LYS A 90 18.34 -3.58 4.23
N ILE A 91 17.70 -2.77 3.37
CA ILE A 91 16.41 -3.13 2.75
C ILE A 91 16.57 -4.41 1.93
N ALA A 92 17.62 -4.50 1.10
CA ALA A 92 17.86 -5.66 0.25
C ALA A 92 17.96 -6.96 1.06
N GLU A 93 18.71 -6.94 2.16
CA GLU A 93 18.93 -8.08 3.04
C GLU A 93 17.68 -8.45 3.84
N ASP A 94 17.01 -7.46 4.44
CA ASP A 94 15.82 -7.67 5.27
C ASP A 94 14.67 -8.27 4.48
N PHE A 95 14.38 -7.74 3.30
CA PHE A 95 13.26 -8.21 2.50
C PHE A 95 13.56 -9.52 1.76
N ALA A 96 14.82 -9.79 1.41
CA ALA A 96 15.21 -11.11 0.97
C ALA A 96 15.07 -12.14 2.11
N MET A 97 15.52 -11.82 3.33
CA MET A 97 15.35 -12.67 4.51
C MET A 97 13.86 -12.92 4.80
N LEU A 98 13.05 -11.88 4.78
CA LEU A 98 11.61 -11.98 5.02
C LEU A 98 10.92 -12.84 3.96
N GLN A 99 11.34 -12.72 2.68
CA GLN A 99 10.84 -13.54 1.59
C GLN A 99 11.09 -15.04 1.82
N HIS A 100 12.28 -15.41 2.30
CA HIS A 100 12.59 -16.79 2.70
C HIS A 100 11.75 -17.27 3.89
N LEU A 101 11.54 -16.41 4.90
CA LEU A 101 10.76 -16.75 6.10
C LEU A 101 9.26 -16.88 5.82
N ALA A 102 8.75 -16.20 4.81
CA ALA A 102 7.34 -16.16 4.44
C ALA A 102 7.01 -16.99 3.20
N ASP A 103 7.92 -17.89 2.76
CA ASP A 103 7.72 -18.74 1.59
C ASP A 103 7.29 -17.95 0.32
N GLY A 104 7.92 -16.80 0.10
CA GLY A 104 7.69 -15.94 -1.06
C GLY A 104 6.49 -14.99 -0.96
N ARG A 105 5.68 -15.05 0.10
CA ARG A 105 4.48 -14.20 0.32
C ARG A 105 4.84 -12.78 0.75
N VAL A 106 5.75 -12.11 0.08
CA VAL A 106 6.24 -10.78 0.44
C VAL A 106 6.28 -9.90 -0.80
N ASP A 107 5.77 -8.71 -0.66
CA ASP A 107 6.11 -7.58 -1.51
C ASP A 107 6.52 -6.37 -0.65
N ILE A 108 7.01 -5.33 -1.28
CA ILE A 108 7.43 -4.13 -0.56
C ILE A 108 6.82 -2.90 -1.21
N MET A 109 6.21 -2.03 -0.40
CA MET A 109 5.82 -0.70 -0.84
C MET A 109 6.79 0.32 -0.28
N LEU A 110 7.48 1.01 -1.15
CA LEU A 110 8.47 2.02 -0.82
C LEU A 110 7.87 3.42 -0.79
N GLY A 111 8.24 4.19 0.21
CA GLY A 111 7.92 5.60 0.33
C GLY A 111 9.13 6.43 0.72
N ARG A 112 9.11 7.72 0.39
CA ARG A 112 10.21 8.61 0.83
C ARG A 112 10.03 9.17 2.24
N GLY A 113 8.84 8.99 2.85
CA GLY A 113 8.48 9.69 4.07
C GLY A 113 8.22 11.20 3.86
N ASN A 114 7.35 11.78 4.69
CA ASN A 114 6.95 13.19 4.61
C ASN A 114 7.07 13.92 5.96
N THR A 115 7.56 13.27 7.00
CA THR A 115 7.75 13.84 8.34
C THR A 115 9.12 14.48 8.42
N ALA A 116 9.17 15.82 8.38
CA ALA A 116 10.43 16.57 8.29
C ALA A 116 11.36 16.34 9.49
N GLU A 117 10.80 16.14 10.67
CA GLU A 117 11.53 15.93 11.92
C GLU A 117 12.30 14.61 11.93
N VAL A 118 11.87 13.62 11.16
CA VAL A 118 12.48 12.28 11.12
C VAL A 118 13.81 12.30 10.35
N TYR A 119 13.89 13.07 9.26
CA TYR A 119 15.09 13.07 8.40
C TYR A 119 16.41 13.35 9.13
N PRO A 120 16.52 14.40 9.99
CA PRO A 120 17.78 14.66 10.72
C PRO A 120 18.16 13.54 11.68
N TRP A 121 17.23 12.75 12.21
CA TRP A 121 17.52 11.63 13.09
C TRP A 121 18.30 10.52 12.39
N PHE A 122 18.16 10.43 11.07
CA PHE A 122 18.86 9.48 10.20
C PHE A 122 19.94 10.17 9.36
N GLY A 123 20.36 11.40 9.72
CA GLY A 123 21.42 12.12 9.03
C GLY A 123 21.04 12.63 7.64
N GLN A 124 19.73 12.78 7.35
CA GLN A 124 19.21 13.16 6.05
C GLN A 124 18.54 14.54 6.08
N ASP A 125 18.27 15.10 4.90
CA ASP A 125 17.56 16.35 4.70
C ASP A 125 16.32 16.10 3.84
N ILE A 126 15.14 16.46 4.31
CA ILE A 126 13.88 16.28 3.56
C ILE A 126 13.88 17.01 2.21
N ARG A 127 14.64 18.10 2.07
CA ARG A 127 14.78 18.84 0.80
C ARG A 127 15.45 18.00 -0.29
N GLU A 128 16.25 17.03 0.11
CA GLU A 128 16.91 16.06 -0.76
C GLU A 128 16.12 14.73 -0.85
N GLY A 129 14.95 14.64 -0.25
CA GLY A 129 14.20 13.39 -0.09
C GLY A 129 13.83 12.70 -1.42
N ILE A 130 13.52 13.44 -2.49
CA ILE A 130 13.25 12.86 -3.80
C ILE A 130 14.53 12.31 -4.45
N PRO A 131 15.61 13.09 -4.68
CA PRO A 131 16.82 12.53 -5.25
C PRO A 131 17.45 11.43 -4.42
N LEU A 132 17.37 11.49 -3.08
CA LEU A 132 17.79 10.41 -2.19
C LEU A 132 16.98 9.12 -2.42
N ALA A 133 15.66 9.23 -2.49
CA ALA A 133 14.79 8.07 -2.74
C ALA A 133 15.07 7.43 -4.11
N VAL A 134 15.29 8.24 -5.14
CA VAL A 134 15.61 7.76 -6.50
C VAL A 134 16.97 7.07 -6.55
N GLU A 135 17.99 7.63 -5.90
CA GLU A 135 19.33 7.02 -5.85
C GLU A 135 19.31 5.72 -5.05
N ASN A 136 18.69 5.72 -3.88
CA ASN A 136 18.59 4.54 -3.03
C ASN A 136 17.83 3.40 -3.72
N TYR A 137 16.78 3.73 -4.47
CA TYR A 137 16.05 2.72 -5.22
C TYR A 137 16.87 2.12 -6.36
N ALA A 138 17.62 2.92 -7.07
CA ALA A 138 18.52 2.42 -8.11
C ALA A 138 19.58 1.43 -7.55
N LEU A 139 20.12 1.72 -6.37
CA LEU A 139 21.03 0.80 -5.69
C LEU A 139 20.29 -0.47 -5.22
N LEU A 140 19.10 -0.34 -4.62
CA LEU A 140 18.32 -1.50 -4.17
C LEU A 140 18.04 -2.48 -5.31
N ARG A 141 17.61 -1.99 -6.47
CA ARG A 141 17.41 -2.83 -7.67
C ARG A 141 18.70 -3.52 -8.09
N LYS A 142 19.79 -2.78 -8.13
CA LYS A 142 21.10 -3.33 -8.50
C LYS A 142 21.54 -4.46 -7.54
N LEU A 143 21.31 -4.28 -6.22
CA LEU A 143 21.64 -5.28 -5.20
C LEU A 143 20.82 -6.58 -5.37
N TRP A 144 19.60 -6.49 -5.85
CA TRP A 144 18.77 -7.67 -6.10
C TRP A 144 19.07 -8.33 -7.45
N ASP A 145 19.34 -7.52 -8.48
CA ASP A 145 19.51 -8.00 -9.86
C ASP A 145 20.93 -8.55 -10.11
N GLU A 146 21.96 -7.98 -9.47
CA GLU A 146 23.37 -8.35 -9.68
C GLU A 146 23.94 -9.14 -8.49
N GLU A 147 24.79 -10.12 -8.74
CA GLU A 147 25.47 -10.89 -7.69
C GLU A 147 26.58 -10.10 -7.01
N VAL A 148 27.35 -9.35 -7.80
CA VAL A 148 28.46 -8.53 -7.32
C VAL A 148 28.23 -7.09 -7.75
N VAL A 149 28.20 -6.18 -6.80
CA VAL A 149 27.84 -4.79 -7.00
C VAL A 149 29.02 -3.86 -6.68
N ASP A 150 29.38 -3.05 -7.65
CA ASP A 150 30.11 -1.81 -7.46
C ASP A 150 29.15 -0.63 -7.55
N TRP A 151 29.20 0.28 -6.59
CA TRP A 151 28.33 1.44 -6.51
C TRP A 151 29.07 2.69 -6.10
N SER A 152 28.74 3.79 -6.73
CA SER A 152 29.15 5.14 -6.32
C SER A 152 27.98 6.08 -6.55
N GLY A 153 27.55 6.76 -5.51
CA GLY A 153 26.44 7.69 -5.52
C GLY A 153 26.71 8.90 -4.63
N ARG A 154 25.76 9.78 -4.54
CA ARG A 154 25.84 11.03 -3.78
C ARG A 154 25.56 10.83 -2.28
N PHE A 155 24.64 9.91 -1.95
CA PHE A 155 24.04 9.85 -0.61
C PHE A 155 24.60 8.77 0.30
N ARG A 156 25.41 7.87 -0.20
CA ARG A 156 26.11 6.88 0.63
C ARG A 156 27.53 6.61 0.17
N THR A 157 28.32 5.99 1.05
CA THR A 157 29.67 5.53 0.73
C THR A 157 29.65 4.50 -0.40
N PRO A 158 30.68 4.51 -1.28
CA PRO A 158 30.79 3.52 -2.34
C PRO A 158 30.80 2.07 -1.84
N LEU A 159 30.28 1.16 -2.68
CA LEU A 159 30.46 -0.28 -2.52
C LEU A 159 31.47 -0.76 -3.55
N HIS A 160 32.33 -1.69 -3.15
CA HIS A 160 33.34 -2.30 -4.01
C HIS A 160 33.29 -3.80 -3.86
N ASN A 161 33.01 -4.49 -4.98
CA ASN A 161 32.92 -5.96 -5.04
C ASN A 161 32.00 -6.52 -3.92
N PHE A 162 30.84 -5.89 -3.72
CA PHE A 162 29.91 -6.22 -2.66
C PHE A 162 28.87 -7.22 -3.15
N THR A 163 28.58 -8.23 -2.33
CA THR A 163 27.49 -9.19 -2.55
C THR A 163 26.49 -9.09 -1.40
N SER A 164 25.22 -8.82 -1.70
CA SER A 164 24.13 -8.86 -0.72
C SER A 164 23.68 -10.29 -0.46
N ILE A 165 23.61 -10.68 0.82
CA ILE A 165 23.18 -12.02 1.26
C ILE A 165 22.23 -11.85 2.46
N PRO A 166 21.05 -12.53 2.48
CA PRO A 166 20.58 -13.52 1.50
C PRO A 166 20.20 -12.91 0.15
N ARG A 167 20.29 -13.72 -0.90
CA ARG A 167 19.74 -13.37 -2.20
C ARG A 167 18.21 -13.54 -2.19
N PRO A 168 17.47 -12.82 -3.05
CA PRO A 168 16.04 -13.07 -3.23
C PRO A 168 15.71 -14.54 -3.46
N LEU A 169 14.59 -15.02 -2.94
CA LEU A 169 14.13 -16.40 -3.07
C LEU A 169 14.00 -16.78 -4.56
N ASP A 170 14.60 -17.90 -4.94
CA ASP A 170 14.66 -18.39 -6.33
C ASP A 170 15.22 -17.35 -7.34
N GLY A 171 16.02 -16.41 -6.86
CA GLY A 171 16.57 -15.32 -7.67
C GLY A 171 15.55 -14.27 -8.11
N LYS A 172 14.35 -14.25 -7.53
CA LYS A 172 13.26 -13.33 -7.87
C LYS A 172 13.07 -12.30 -6.75
N PRO A 173 13.39 -11.03 -6.97
CA PRO A 173 13.12 -10.00 -5.99
C PRO A 173 11.64 -9.94 -5.59
N PRO A 174 11.32 -9.50 -4.37
CA PRO A 174 9.95 -9.15 -4.01
C PRO A 174 9.35 -8.16 -5.01
N ALA A 175 8.06 -8.27 -5.31
CA ALA A 175 7.37 -7.27 -6.10
C ALA A 175 7.43 -5.91 -5.38
N VAL A 176 7.61 -4.84 -6.15
CA VAL A 176 7.75 -3.49 -5.61
C VAL A 176 6.55 -2.63 -5.96
N TRP A 177 6.08 -1.89 -4.97
CA TRP A 177 5.11 -0.82 -5.10
C TRP A 177 5.77 0.51 -4.72
N HIS A 178 5.42 1.56 -5.43
CA HIS A 178 5.83 2.91 -5.08
C HIS A 178 4.64 3.70 -4.55
N GLY A 179 4.66 4.00 -3.24
CA GLY A 179 3.63 4.79 -2.58
C GLY A 179 3.85 6.29 -2.82
N SER A 180 2.86 6.97 -3.38
CA SER A 180 2.93 8.42 -3.57
C SER A 180 1.61 9.10 -3.26
N ILE A 181 1.74 10.33 -2.72
CA ILE A 181 0.61 11.24 -2.50
C ILE A 181 0.56 12.30 -3.60
N ARG A 182 1.71 12.82 -4.06
CA ARG A 182 1.78 13.98 -4.96
C ARG A 182 3.11 14.16 -5.70
N SER A 183 3.88 13.10 -5.87
CA SER A 183 5.20 13.20 -6.51
C SER A 183 5.18 12.52 -7.87
N PRO A 184 5.10 13.27 -8.99
CA PRO A 184 5.15 12.68 -10.32
C PRO A 184 6.48 11.95 -10.58
N GLU A 185 7.58 12.37 -9.92
CA GLU A 185 8.88 11.71 -10.01
C GLU A 185 8.84 10.26 -9.50
N ILE A 186 8.00 9.99 -8.49
CA ILE A 186 7.82 8.63 -7.96
C ILE A 186 6.96 7.79 -8.91
N ALA A 187 5.94 8.38 -9.53
CA ALA A 187 5.15 7.71 -10.57
C ALA A 187 6.01 7.39 -11.81
N GLU A 188 6.88 8.32 -12.22
CA GLU A 188 7.87 8.11 -13.29
C GLU A 188 8.84 6.98 -12.95
N GLN A 189 9.33 6.94 -11.70
CA GLN A 189 10.22 5.88 -11.24
C GLN A 189 9.52 4.51 -11.29
N ALA A 190 8.30 4.41 -10.76
CA ALA A 190 7.52 3.17 -10.82
C ALA A 190 7.36 2.68 -12.26
N ALA A 191 6.94 3.56 -13.15
CA ALA A 191 6.76 3.24 -14.57
C ALA A 191 8.08 2.83 -15.25
N ARG A 192 9.17 3.52 -14.97
CA ARG A 192 10.48 3.23 -15.55
C ARG A 192 10.96 1.80 -15.24
N TYR A 193 10.72 1.32 -14.01
CA TYR A 193 11.17 0.01 -13.57
C TYR A 193 10.14 -1.11 -13.80
N GLY A 194 8.92 -0.77 -14.27
CA GLY A 194 7.84 -1.74 -14.42
C GLY A 194 7.24 -2.19 -13.09
N ASP A 195 7.35 -1.35 -12.06
CA ASP A 195 6.85 -1.61 -10.71
C ASP A 195 5.43 -1.08 -10.52
N GLY A 196 4.73 -1.55 -9.48
CA GLY A 196 3.41 -1.06 -9.13
C GLY A 196 3.41 0.38 -8.60
N PHE A 197 2.39 1.14 -8.92
CA PHE A 197 2.15 2.47 -8.38
C PHE A 197 0.95 2.48 -7.45
N PHE A 198 1.15 2.95 -6.22
CA PHE A 198 0.11 2.96 -5.20
C PHE A 198 -0.26 4.39 -4.80
N VAL A 199 -1.53 4.74 -4.97
CA VAL A 199 -2.07 6.03 -4.55
C VAL A 199 -2.73 5.94 -3.18
N ASN A 200 -2.29 6.82 -2.27
CA ASN A 200 -2.84 6.89 -0.93
C ASN A 200 -4.08 7.80 -0.91
N ASN A 201 -5.22 7.26 -1.39
CA ASN A 201 -6.49 7.97 -1.56
C ASN A 201 -7.19 8.19 -0.20
N LEU A 202 -6.59 8.97 0.72
CA LEU A 202 -7.10 9.14 2.08
C LEU A 202 -7.74 10.51 2.37
N PHE A 203 -7.12 11.62 1.96
CA PHE A 203 -7.47 12.95 2.46
C PHE A 203 -7.58 14.04 1.38
N MET A 204 -7.28 13.71 0.13
CA MET A 204 -7.57 14.54 -1.04
C MET A 204 -8.72 13.91 -1.83
N THR A 205 -9.27 14.64 -2.79
CA THR A 205 -10.33 14.09 -3.64
C THR A 205 -9.80 12.95 -4.50
N THR A 206 -10.66 11.99 -4.85
CA THR A 206 -10.27 10.86 -5.70
C THR A 206 -9.79 11.33 -7.08
N GLU A 207 -10.36 12.39 -7.64
CA GLU A 207 -9.92 13.03 -8.89
C GLU A 207 -8.49 13.57 -8.80
N TYR A 208 -8.11 14.12 -7.64
CA TYR A 208 -6.73 14.57 -7.43
C TYR A 208 -5.73 13.41 -7.59
N PHE A 209 -6.06 12.23 -7.09
CA PHE A 209 -5.18 11.08 -7.25
C PHE A 209 -5.23 10.47 -8.66
N ALA A 210 -6.36 10.56 -9.34
CA ALA A 210 -6.52 10.05 -10.70
C ALA A 210 -5.50 10.66 -11.69
N GLN A 211 -5.10 11.93 -11.52
CA GLN A 211 -4.10 12.54 -12.38
C GLN A 211 -2.73 11.83 -12.30
N TYR A 212 -2.34 11.33 -11.11
CA TYR A 212 -1.07 10.61 -10.94
C TYR A 212 -1.15 9.19 -11.48
N VAL A 213 -2.31 8.54 -11.36
CA VAL A 213 -2.57 7.23 -11.98
C VAL A 213 -2.49 7.35 -13.51
N ASN A 214 -3.13 8.37 -14.10
CA ASN A 214 -3.08 8.61 -15.54
C ASN A 214 -1.66 8.89 -16.02
N TYR A 215 -0.93 9.77 -15.31
CA TYR A 215 0.48 10.04 -15.60
C TYR A 215 1.32 8.76 -15.55
N TYR A 216 1.19 7.94 -14.48
CA TYR A 216 1.90 6.68 -14.35
C TYR A 216 1.59 5.73 -15.53
N ARG A 217 0.34 5.62 -15.96
CA ARG A 217 -0.07 4.77 -17.08
C ARG A 217 0.52 5.23 -18.41
N GLU A 218 0.52 6.53 -18.67
CA GLU A 218 1.18 7.11 -19.86
C GLU A 218 2.69 6.80 -19.86
N ARG A 219 3.33 6.90 -18.69
CA ARG A 219 4.76 6.59 -18.56
C ARG A 219 5.05 5.10 -18.66
N TRP A 220 4.18 4.24 -18.13
CA TRP A 220 4.26 2.78 -18.28
C TRP A 220 4.35 2.37 -19.76
N GLU A 221 3.43 2.87 -20.57
CA GLU A 221 3.42 2.61 -22.02
C GLU A 221 4.66 3.21 -22.70
N ALA A 222 5.05 4.42 -22.35
CA ALA A 222 6.23 5.08 -22.90
C ALA A 222 7.55 4.35 -22.59
N HIS A 223 7.62 3.63 -21.45
CA HIS A 223 8.76 2.77 -21.09
C HIS A 223 8.69 1.36 -21.69
N GLY A 224 7.64 1.04 -22.44
CA GLY A 224 7.53 -0.21 -23.20
C GLY A 224 7.05 -1.41 -22.41
N HIS A 225 6.38 -1.21 -21.26
CA HIS A 225 5.84 -2.29 -20.43
C HIS A 225 4.49 -2.84 -20.92
N GLY A 226 3.97 -2.33 -22.02
CA GLY A 226 2.68 -2.71 -22.62
C GLY A 226 1.70 -1.56 -22.63
N ALA A 227 0.45 -1.86 -22.99
CA ALA A 227 -0.63 -0.87 -23.03
C ALA A 227 -0.91 -0.28 -21.64
N SER A 228 -1.32 0.97 -21.57
CA SER A 228 -1.55 1.73 -20.34
C SER A 228 -2.52 1.02 -19.35
N GLU A 229 -3.46 0.25 -19.87
CA GLU A 229 -4.43 -0.52 -19.08
C GLU A 229 -3.78 -1.71 -18.33
N THR A 230 -2.61 -2.17 -18.77
CA THR A 230 -1.85 -3.25 -18.10
C THR A 230 -1.00 -2.76 -16.95
N ALA A 231 -0.92 -1.45 -16.75
CA ALA A 231 -0.15 -0.84 -15.68
C ALA A 231 -0.68 -1.25 -14.29
N ILE A 232 0.24 -1.54 -13.38
CA ILE A 232 -0.04 -2.12 -12.07
C ILE A 232 -0.38 -0.99 -11.07
N VAL A 233 -1.66 -0.82 -10.76
CA VAL A 233 -2.16 0.25 -9.88
C VAL A 233 -2.73 -0.33 -8.60
N GLY A 234 -2.43 0.32 -7.47
CA GLY A 234 -3.07 0.06 -6.18
C GLY A 234 -3.62 1.36 -5.58
N ALA A 235 -4.62 1.24 -4.71
CA ALA A 235 -5.20 2.37 -4.00
C ALA A 235 -5.40 2.06 -2.51
N GLY A 236 -5.22 3.09 -1.67
CA GLY A 236 -5.55 3.07 -0.25
C GLY A 236 -6.85 3.80 0.02
N ALA A 237 -7.58 3.39 1.06
CA ALA A 237 -8.77 4.09 1.54
C ALA A 237 -8.90 3.89 3.05
N THR A 238 -9.43 4.89 3.78
CA THR A 238 -9.86 4.66 5.17
C THR A 238 -11.17 3.88 5.14
N LEU A 239 -11.33 2.91 6.03
CA LEU A 239 -12.57 2.15 6.13
C LEU A 239 -13.10 2.14 7.57
N TYR A 240 -14.37 2.48 7.71
CA TYR A 240 -15.15 2.21 8.91
C TYR A 240 -16.53 1.67 8.54
N VAL A 241 -16.83 0.44 8.91
CA VAL A 241 -18.06 -0.27 8.52
C VAL A 241 -18.84 -0.77 9.72
N ARG A 242 -20.16 -0.62 9.64
CA ARG A 242 -21.14 -1.21 10.55
C ARG A 242 -22.31 -1.75 9.75
N PRO A 243 -23.10 -2.69 10.28
CA PRO A 243 -24.31 -3.17 9.58
C PRO A 243 -25.28 -2.04 9.19
N ASN A 244 -25.29 -0.97 10.00
CA ASN A 244 -26.11 0.22 9.77
C ASN A 244 -25.21 1.44 9.49
N SER A 245 -25.52 2.15 8.41
CA SER A 245 -24.78 3.34 7.96
C SER A 245 -24.76 4.47 9.02
N GLN A 246 -25.88 4.72 9.69
CA GLN A 246 -25.98 5.78 10.69
C GLN A 246 -25.09 5.48 11.90
N ASP A 247 -25.00 4.20 12.28
CA ASP A 247 -24.09 3.76 13.34
C ASP A 247 -22.64 3.90 12.93
N ALA A 248 -22.29 3.58 11.67
CA ALA A 248 -20.94 3.76 11.15
C ALA A 248 -20.47 5.22 11.26
N PHE A 249 -21.26 6.17 10.78
CA PHE A 249 -20.94 7.58 10.85
C PHE A 249 -20.87 8.10 12.30
N ARG A 250 -21.86 7.74 13.13
CA ARG A 250 -21.90 8.17 14.53
C ARG A 250 -20.69 7.67 15.33
N GLU A 251 -20.32 6.39 15.14
CA GLU A 251 -19.24 5.76 15.89
C GLU A 251 -17.87 6.19 15.41
N TYR A 252 -17.71 6.40 14.10
CA TYR A 252 -16.42 6.82 13.54
C TYR A 252 -16.12 8.31 13.75
N ALA A 253 -17.12 9.17 13.85
CA ALA A 253 -16.94 10.62 13.93
C ALA A 253 -15.90 11.06 14.99
N PRO A 254 -15.89 10.54 16.24
CA PRO A 254 -14.87 10.94 17.23
C PRO A 254 -13.43 10.62 16.77
N TYR A 255 -13.20 9.50 16.13
CA TYR A 255 -11.89 9.08 15.61
C TYR A 255 -11.46 9.93 14.42
N TYR A 256 -12.37 10.19 13.51
CA TYR A 256 -12.14 11.06 12.35
C TYR A 256 -11.74 12.48 12.78
N TYR A 257 -12.50 13.09 13.67
CA TYR A 257 -12.24 14.47 14.12
C TYR A 257 -11.02 14.56 15.04
N ALA A 258 -10.63 13.52 15.74
CA ALA A 258 -9.40 13.48 16.51
C ALA A 258 -8.14 13.31 15.62
N HIS A 259 -8.28 12.85 14.38
CA HIS A 259 -7.16 12.64 13.46
C HIS A 259 -6.88 13.92 12.63
N PRO A 260 -5.76 14.64 12.87
CA PRO A 260 -5.55 15.99 12.32
C PRO A 260 -5.45 16.01 10.79
N VAL A 261 -4.99 14.92 10.17
CA VAL A 261 -4.88 14.83 8.70
C VAL A 261 -6.24 14.53 8.08
N LEU A 262 -6.97 13.55 8.61
CA LEU A 262 -8.26 13.16 8.04
C LEU A 262 -9.30 14.27 8.20
N SER A 263 -9.38 14.89 9.38
CA SER A 263 -10.33 15.96 9.66
C SER A 263 -10.06 17.24 8.84
N SER A 264 -8.86 17.40 8.26
CA SER A 264 -8.56 18.51 7.36
C SER A 264 -9.36 18.50 6.06
N SER A 265 -10.00 17.36 5.73
CA SER A 265 -10.88 17.22 4.57
C SER A 265 -12.31 17.76 4.77
N GLY A 266 -12.60 18.35 5.96
CA GLY A 266 -13.91 18.92 6.29
C GLY A 266 -14.81 17.99 7.09
N PRO A 267 -16.13 18.20 7.06
CA PRO A 267 -17.10 17.30 7.70
C PRO A 267 -16.99 15.87 7.19
N LEU A 268 -17.17 14.88 8.09
CA LEU A 268 -17.02 13.46 7.77
C LEU A 268 -17.94 13.04 6.62
N GLU A 269 -19.18 13.51 6.62
CA GLU A 269 -20.18 13.21 5.60
C GLU A 269 -19.73 13.70 4.21
N ASP A 270 -19.17 14.91 4.14
CA ASP A 270 -18.66 15.48 2.90
C ASP A 270 -17.39 14.76 2.45
N ALA A 271 -16.47 14.47 3.38
CA ALA A 271 -15.24 13.74 3.10
C ALA A 271 -15.54 12.32 2.56
N ALA A 272 -16.54 11.64 3.11
CA ALA A 272 -16.98 10.32 2.63
C ALA A 272 -17.51 10.35 1.18
N VAL A 273 -17.97 11.49 0.68
CA VAL A 273 -18.37 11.65 -0.72
C VAL A 273 -17.17 11.85 -1.63
N VAL A 274 -16.30 12.81 -1.31
CA VAL A 274 -15.29 13.32 -2.27
C VAL A 274 -13.89 12.70 -2.13
N THR A 275 -13.59 12.07 -1.00
CA THR A 275 -12.28 11.42 -0.75
C THR A 275 -12.38 9.90 -0.76
N GLY A 276 -11.27 9.21 -0.46
CA GLY A 276 -11.26 7.78 -0.21
C GLY A 276 -11.83 7.33 1.15
N ALA A 277 -12.39 8.26 1.95
CA ALA A 277 -13.03 7.88 3.21
C ALA A 277 -14.26 7.00 2.94
N THR A 278 -14.17 5.74 3.32
CA THR A 278 -15.18 4.70 3.06
C THR A 278 -15.89 4.38 4.38
N VAL A 279 -17.02 5.04 4.63
CA VAL A 279 -17.77 4.93 5.88
C VAL A 279 -19.21 4.58 5.58
N GLY A 280 -19.74 3.51 6.20
CA GLY A 280 -21.15 3.13 5.96
C GLY A 280 -21.48 1.68 6.25
N SER A 281 -22.58 1.22 5.65
CA SER A 281 -22.95 -0.20 5.62
C SER A 281 -22.12 -0.98 4.62
N PRO A 282 -22.12 -2.34 4.66
CA PRO A 282 -21.43 -3.17 3.67
C PRO A 282 -21.76 -2.82 2.23
N ALA A 283 -23.02 -2.57 1.89
CA ALA A 283 -23.43 -2.17 0.56
C ALA A 283 -22.80 -0.84 0.12
N GLN A 284 -22.78 0.16 1.01
CA GLN A 284 -22.15 1.45 0.71
C GLN A 284 -20.63 1.35 0.58
N VAL A 285 -19.99 0.46 1.33
CA VAL A 285 -18.56 0.16 1.17
C VAL A 285 -18.30 -0.43 -0.21
N VAL A 286 -19.12 -1.39 -0.66
CA VAL A 286 -19.01 -1.97 -2.01
C VAL A 286 -19.16 -0.88 -3.07
N ASP A 287 -20.23 -0.09 -3.02
CA ASP A 287 -20.50 0.99 -3.99
C ASP A 287 -19.34 2.00 -4.05
N LYS A 288 -18.80 2.38 -2.88
CA LYS A 288 -17.70 3.33 -2.79
C LYS A 288 -16.42 2.77 -3.42
N VAL A 289 -16.06 1.52 -3.14
CA VAL A 289 -14.86 0.88 -3.70
C VAL A 289 -14.99 0.71 -5.21
N LEU A 290 -16.15 0.33 -5.69
CA LEU A 290 -16.42 0.22 -7.13
C LEU A 290 -16.34 1.58 -7.84
N SER A 291 -16.81 2.67 -7.19
CA SER A 291 -16.71 4.03 -7.74
C SER A 291 -15.27 4.50 -7.96
N PHE A 292 -14.29 3.98 -7.23
CA PHE A 292 -12.87 4.31 -7.47
C PHE A 292 -12.41 3.90 -8.88
N ARG A 293 -13.06 2.88 -9.48
CA ARG A 293 -12.73 2.45 -10.84
C ARG A 293 -13.14 3.48 -11.91
N GLU A 294 -14.08 4.36 -11.61
CA GLU A 294 -14.45 5.47 -12.51
C GLU A 294 -13.31 6.48 -12.64
N HIS A 295 -12.48 6.60 -11.58
CA HIS A 295 -11.37 7.54 -11.52
C HIS A 295 -10.02 6.89 -11.88
N PHE A 296 -9.79 5.67 -11.39
CA PHE A 296 -8.51 4.97 -11.56
C PHE A 296 -8.51 3.95 -12.70
N GLY A 297 -9.66 3.68 -13.34
CA GLY A 297 -9.83 2.56 -14.25
C GLY A 297 -9.71 1.20 -13.53
N ALA A 298 -9.39 0.13 -14.25
CA ALA A 298 -9.07 -1.14 -13.61
C ALA A 298 -7.77 -1.00 -12.79
N TYR A 299 -7.78 -1.49 -11.55
CA TYR A 299 -6.63 -1.50 -10.67
C TYR A 299 -6.58 -2.82 -9.89
N GLN A 300 -5.40 -3.19 -9.40
CA GLN A 300 -5.13 -4.55 -8.97
C GLN A 300 -5.24 -4.74 -7.46
N ARG A 301 -5.06 -3.67 -6.66
CA ARG A 301 -5.03 -3.77 -5.19
C ARG A 301 -5.79 -2.64 -4.52
N GLN A 302 -6.68 -3.00 -3.57
CA GLN A 302 -7.31 -2.06 -2.64
C GLN A 302 -6.87 -2.37 -1.22
N LEU A 303 -6.22 -1.42 -0.56
CA LEU A 303 -5.90 -1.52 0.87
C LEU A 303 -6.80 -0.62 1.71
N PHE A 304 -7.23 -1.11 2.87
CA PHE A 304 -8.10 -0.42 3.80
C PHE A 304 -7.37 -0.08 5.10
N GLY A 305 -7.36 1.20 5.45
CA GLY A 305 -6.93 1.69 6.76
C GLY A 305 -8.05 1.50 7.77
N MET A 306 -8.01 0.40 8.53
CA MET A 306 -9.03 0.02 9.49
C MET A 306 -8.55 0.09 10.94
N ASP A 307 -7.25 0.20 11.16
CA ASP A 307 -6.58 0.10 12.45
C ASP A 307 -5.76 1.36 12.72
N GLN A 308 -6.43 2.45 13.04
CA GLN A 308 -5.79 3.75 13.30
C GLN A 308 -6.62 4.66 14.19
N GLY A 309 -5.98 5.69 14.76
CA GLY A 309 -6.66 6.74 15.53
C GLY A 309 -7.15 6.30 16.90
N GLY A 310 -6.58 5.24 17.46
CA GLY A 310 -6.94 4.73 18.78
C GLY A 310 -8.20 3.87 18.80
N LEU A 311 -8.64 3.36 17.65
CA LEU A 311 -9.73 2.38 17.57
C LEU A 311 -9.44 1.17 18.45
N PRO A 312 -10.41 0.71 19.29
CA PRO A 312 -10.28 -0.52 20.06
C PRO A 312 -10.06 -1.73 19.14
N GLU A 313 -9.16 -2.62 19.51
CA GLU A 313 -8.87 -3.85 18.75
C GLU A 313 -10.15 -4.68 18.47
N ALA A 314 -11.06 -4.78 19.43
CA ALA A 314 -12.33 -5.48 19.24
C ALA A 314 -13.16 -4.88 18.11
N THR A 315 -13.20 -3.55 18.01
CA THR A 315 -13.89 -2.84 16.93
C THR A 315 -13.27 -3.15 15.57
N VAL A 316 -11.93 -3.22 15.51
CA VAL A 316 -11.21 -3.58 14.26
C VAL A 316 -11.54 -5.02 13.86
N HIS A 317 -11.57 -5.97 14.81
CA HIS A 317 -11.95 -7.35 14.53
C HIS A 317 -13.39 -7.48 14.01
N GLU A 318 -14.34 -6.77 14.62
CA GLU A 318 -15.74 -6.74 14.15
C GLU A 318 -15.86 -6.21 12.70
N MET A 319 -15.08 -5.18 12.36
CA MET A 319 -15.05 -4.66 10.98
C MET A 319 -14.41 -5.65 10.01
N ILE A 320 -13.34 -6.33 10.41
CA ILE A 320 -12.70 -7.38 9.60
C ILE A 320 -13.68 -8.51 9.28
N ASP A 321 -14.41 -9.00 10.30
CA ASP A 321 -15.41 -10.04 10.11
C ASP A 321 -16.53 -9.60 9.17
N LEU A 322 -17.04 -8.38 9.34
CA LEU A 322 -18.11 -7.85 8.52
C LEU A 322 -17.67 -7.65 7.05
N VAL A 323 -16.46 -7.14 6.84
CA VAL A 323 -15.90 -6.99 5.49
C VAL A 323 -15.66 -8.35 4.84
N GLY A 324 -15.07 -9.29 5.57
CA GLY A 324 -14.83 -10.65 5.08
C GLY A 324 -16.12 -11.38 4.67
N ALA A 325 -17.19 -11.21 5.46
CA ALA A 325 -18.45 -11.90 5.23
C ALA A 325 -19.33 -11.23 4.15
N GLU A 326 -19.40 -9.89 4.11
CA GLU A 326 -20.43 -9.18 3.31
C GLU A 326 -19.86 -8.30 2.20
N VAL A 327 -18.58 -7.88 2.28
CA VAL A 327 -17.98 -6.95 1.30
C VAL A 327 -17.10 -7.69 0.30
N LEU A 328 -16.08 -8.45 0.77
CA LEU A 328 -15.10 -9.10 -0.09
C LEU A 328 -15.73 -10.04 -1.13
N PRO A 329 -16.73 -10.89 -0.78
CA PRO A 329 -17.34 -11.79 -1.77
C PRO A 329 -18.04 -11.03 -2.91
N VAL A 330 -18.65 -9.87 -2.60
CA VAL A 330 -19.31 -9.04 -3.60
C VAL A 330 -18.28 -8.33 -4.49
N LEU A 331 -17.29 -7.67 -3.87
CA LEU A 331 -16.24 -6.97 -4.61
C LEU A 331 -15.47 -7.91 -5.54
N ARG A 332 -15.13 -9.12 -5.10
CA ARG A 332 -14.44 -10.10 -5.95
C ARG A 332 -15.27 -10.46 -7.18
N ARG A 333 -16.54 -10.81 -7.01
CA ARG A 333 -17.44 -11.10 -8.12
C ARG A 333 -17.51 -9.94 -9.11
N GLU A 334 -17.79 -8.72 -8.64
CA GLU A 334 -17.96 -7.53 -9.51
C GLU A 334 -16.64 -7.14 -10.23
N THR A 335 -15.49 -7.44 -9.62
CA THR A 335 -14.19 -7.13 -10.23
C THR A 335 -13.70 -8.22 -11.19
N ASP A 336 -14.06 -9.47 -10.97
CA ASP A 336 -13.71 -10.60 -11.82
C ASP A 336 -14.58 -10.59 -13.11
N ASP A 337 -15.89 -10.40 -12.98
CA ASP A 337 -16.82 -10.26 -14.11
C ASP A 337 -16.42 -9.11 -15.05
N ALA A 338 -15.98 -7.97 -14.49
CA ALA A 338 -15.52 -6.84 -15.28
C ALA A 338 -14.17 -7.12 -15.99
N GLY A 339 -13.32 -7.95 -15.41
CA GLY A 339 -12.06 -8.41 -16.02
C GLY A 339 -12.32 -9.31 -17.22
N GLU A 340 -13.24 -10.26 -17.10
CA GLU A 340 -13.65 -11.15 -18.19
C GLU A 340 -14.30 -10.39 -19.35
N GLN A 341 -15.17 -9.42 -19.06
CA GLN A 341 -15.81 -8.57 -20.07
C GLN A 341 -14.80 -7.70 -20.83
N ALA A 342 -13.81 -7.12 -20.14
CA ALA A 342 -12.76 -6.34 -20.77
C ALA A 342 -11.85 -7.20 -21.66
N SER A 343 -11.53 -8.43 -21.26
CA SER A 343 -10.76 -9.38 -22.06
C SER A 343 -11.51 -9.81 -23.32
N ALA A 344 -12.80 -10.13 -23.19
CA ALA A 344 -13.66 -10.52 -24.32
C ALA A 344 -13.84 -9.37 -25.34
N ALA A 345 -13.95 -8.12 -24.87
CA ALA A 345 -14.03 -6.95 -25.72
C ALA A 345 -12.71 -6.71 -26.50
N ALA A 346 -11.56 -6.89 -25.86
CA ALA A 346 -10.25 -6.77 -26.50
C ALA A 346 -10.02 -7.83 -27.59
N GLU A 347 -10.45 -9.07 -27.34
CA GLU A 347 -10.37 -10.15 -28.33
C GLU A 347 -11.28 -9.91 -29.54
N SER A 348 -12.46 -9.34 -29.32
CA SER A 348 -13.43 -9.03 -30.39
C SER A 348 -12.95 -7.90 -31.32
N THR A 349 -12.19 -6.95 -30.80
CA THR A 349 -11.61 -5.86 -31.60
C THR A 349 -10.33 -6.24 -32.33
N GLY A 350 -9.60 -7.26 -31.86
CA GLY A 350 -8.37 -7.78 -32.49
C GLY A 350 -8.59 -8.70 -33.71
N SER A 351 -9.80 -9.25 -33.90
CA SER A 351 -10.07 -10.21 -34.98
C SER A 351 -10.41 -9.56 -36.34
N GLY A 352 -10.43 -8.23 -36.45
CA GLY A 352 -10.80 -7.46 -37.65
C GLY A 352 -9.67 -7.06 -38.58
N ALA A 353 -8.43 -7.46 -38.33
CA ALA A 353 -7.30 -7.16 -39.24
C ALA A 353 -7.24 -8.22 -40.35
N GLU A 354 -7.98 -8.02 -41.43
CA GLU A 354 -7.83 -8.75 -42.70
C GLU A 354 -6.37 -8.67 -43.19
N ARG A 355 -5.77 -9.82 -43.42
CA ARG A 355 -4.49 -9.93 -44.12
C ARG A 355 -4.66 -9.36 -45.57
N PRO A 356 -3.82 -8.47 -46.02
CA PRO A 356 -3.85 -8.10 -47.43
C PRO A 356 -3.42 -9.30 -48.27
N VAL A 357 -4.30 -9.71 -49.20
CA VAL A 357 -4.03 -10.70 -50.23
C VAL A 357 -3.00 -10.08 -51.20
N ALA A 358 -1.80 -10.64 -51.26
CA ALA A 358 -0.82 -10.32 -52.28
C ALA A 358 -1.31 -10.82 -53.65
N LEU A 359 -1.43 -9.89 -54.58
CA LEU A 359 -1.45 -10.13 -56.04
C LEU A 359 -0.05 -10.02 -56.61
#